data_34c7dd1c78f5cdc3297431ff2f081d80
#
_entry.id   34c7dd1c78f5cdc3297431ff2f081d80
#
_cell.length_a   1.000
_cell.length_b   1.000
_cell.length_c   1.000
_cell.angle_alpha   90.00
_cell.angle_beta   90.00
_cell.angle_gamma   90.00
#
_symmetry.space_group_name_H-M   'P 1'
#
loop_
_entity.id
_entity.type
_entity.pdbx_description
1 polymer ?
#
loop_
_entity_poly.entity_id
_entity_poly.type
_entity_poly.pdbx_seq_one_letter_code
_entity_poly.pdbx_strand_id
1 'polypeptide(L)'
;VIAMVAVMILGYGIERTGVTSRIADAIIRHAGTSDQRVVATTSMTVGLLSSVLQNIGSAALFLPAVRRIGKQTRIPVSRLMMPMGFAAILGGSITMIGSSPLIVLNDLLRQSDAAPFSLFAVTPIGVPLLVAGVLLFAFAGDRILPGKDEVVKKTSVAEIWGIDHPLRTATITPSSSLVGKTREEALENIRGEIRY
;
A
#
# COMPACT_ATOMS: atom_id res chain seq x y z
N VAL A 1 5.18 -16.81 8.61
CA VAL A 1 3.99 -16.38 9.38
C VAL A 1 4.41 -15.45 10.51
N ILE A 2 5.33 -15.84 11.42
CA ILE A 2 5.76 -15.03 12.58
C ILE A 2 6.30 -13.65 12.13
N ALA A 3 7.15 -13.61 11.11
CA ALA A 3 7.67 -12.36 10.58
C ALA A 3 6.57 -11.41 10.06
N MET A 4 5.53 -11.95 9.40
CA MET A 4 4.40 -11.15 8.94
C MET A 4 3.60 -10.55 10.10
N VAL A 5 3.34 -11.34 11.15
CA VAL A 5 2.65 -10.85 12.36
C VAL A 5 3.49 -9.77 13.06
N ALA A 6 4.79 -9.98 13.20
CA ALA A 6 5.70 -9.00 13.80
C ALA A 6 5.69 -7.67 13.01
N VAL A 7 5.75 -7.72 11.67
CA VAL A 7 5.68 -6.53 10.81
C VAL A 7 4.32 -5.82 10.93
N MET A 8 3.22 -6.57 11.06
CA MET A 8 1.89 -5.98 11.28
C MET A 8 1.81 -5.24 12.64
N ILE A 9 2.36 -5.82 13.70
CA ILE A 9 2.41 -5.19 15.03
C ILE A 9 3.27 -3.92 14.99
N LEU A 10 4.45 -4.00 14.38
CA LEU A 10 5.33 -2.82 14.19
C LEU A 10 4.65 -1.76 13.34
N GLY A 11 3.99 -2.14 12.24
CA GLY A 11 3.24 -1.23 11.38
C GLY A 11 2.14 -0.49 12.13
N TYR A 12 1.37 -1.20 12.95
CA TYR A 12 0.34 -0.59 13.81
C TYR A 12 0.95 0.35 14.86
N GLY A 13 2.08 -0.03 15.47
CA GLY A 13 2.83 0.82 16.41
C GLY A 13 3.29 2.12 15.75
N ILE A 14 3.87 2.04 14.56
CA ILE A 14 4.34 3.19 13.79
C ILE A 14 3.17 4.10 13.39
N GLU A 15 2.02 3.53 13.02
CA GLU A 15 0.81 4.31 12.72
C GLU A 15 0.32 5.08 13.95
N ARG A 16 0.30 4.44 15.13
CA ARG A 16 -0.11 5.05 16.40
C ARG A 16 0.84 6.15 16.89
N THR A 17 2.13 6.03 16.61
CA THR A 17 3.14 7.05 16.99
C THR A 17 3.12 8.29 16.10
N GLY A 18 2.33 8.30 15.03
CA GLY A 18 2.24 9.42 14.09
C GLY A 18 3.46 9.57 13.18
N VAL A 19 4.42 8.64 13.20
CA VAL A 19 5.58 8.63 12.29
C VAL A 19 5.12 8.58 10.84
N THR A 20 4.13 7.75 10.53
CA THR A 20 3.51 7.66 9.19
C THR A 20 3.01 9.01 8.68
N SER A 21 2.42 9.82 9.56
CA SER A 21 1.94 11.15 9.18
C SER A 21 3.08 12.10 8.88
N ARG A 22 4.15 12.07 9.68
CA ARG A 22 5.34 12.91 9.44
C ARG A 22 6.04 12.56 8.13
N ILE A 23 6.16 11.27 7.81
CA ILE A 23 6.71 10.80 6.54
C ILE A 23 5.84 11.27 5.37
N ALA A 24 4.53 11.09 5.44
CA ALA A 24 3.60 11.54 4.41
C ALA A 24 3.68 13.06 4.19
N ASP A 25 3.70 13.84 5.27
CA ASP A 25 3.80 15.30 5.20
C ASP A 25 5.16 15.75 4.65
N ALA A 26 6.25 15.04 4.96
CA ALA A 26 7.57 15.29 4.39
C ALA A 26 7.61 15.02 2.89
N ILE A 27 7.03 13.90 2.44
CA ILE A 27 6.92 13.55 1.02
C ILE A 27 6.12 14.62 0.28
N ILE A 28 4.96 15.03 0.79
CA ILE A 28 4.11 16.04 0.14
C ILE A 28 4.81 17.39 0.07
N ARG A 29 5.53 17.79 1.12
CA ARG A 29 6.30 19.05 1.11
C ARG A 29 7.38 19.09 0.04
N HIS A 30 8.07 17.97 -0.19
CA HIS A 30 9.13 17.88 -1.20
C HIS A 30 8.61 17.64 -2.62
N ALA A 31 7.55 16.84 -2.75
CA ALA A 31 6.97 16.50 -4.04
C ALA A 31 6.01 17.58 -4.58
N GLY A 32 5.42 18.39 -3.71
CA GLY A 32 4.36 19.33 -4.09
C GLY A 32 3.08 18.63 -4.51
N THR A 33 2.35 19.22 -5.47
CA THR A 33 1.04 18.73 -5.95
C THR A 33 1.10 17.95 -7.27
N SER A 34 2.28 17.77 -7.86
CA SER A 34 2.45 17.06 -9.12
C SER A 34 2.36 15.55 -8.90
N ASP A 35 1.44 14.88 -9.58
CA ASP A 35 1.26 13.41 -9.50
C ASP A 35 2.58 12.66 -9.72
N GLN A 36 3.32 13.03 -10.75
CA GLN A 36 4.60 12.39 -11.12
C GLN A 36 5.64 12.52 -10.00
N ARG A 37 5.75 13.71 -9.39
CA ARG A 37 6.71 13.96 -8.30
C ARG A 37 6.31 13.21 -7.03
N VAL A 38 5.01 13.14 -6.73
CA VAL A 38 4.49 12.38 -5.58
C VAL A 38 4.77 10.90 -5.75
N VAL A 39 4.51 10.33 -6.94
CA VAL A 39 4.82 8.93 -7.27
C VAL A 39 6.33 8.69 -7.15
N ALA A 40 7.15 9.52 -7.78
CA ALA A 40 8.61 9.36 -7.76
C ALA A 40 9.19 9.45 -6.34
N THR A 41 8.81 10.47 -5.57
CA THR A 41 9.32 10.68 -4.20
C THR A 41 8.88 9.55 -3.28
N THR A 42 7.61 9.13 -3.35
CA THR A 42 7.09 8.01 -2.55
C THR A 42 7.83 6.72 -2.89
N SER A 43 7.95 6.40 -4.17
CA SER A 43 8.62 5.18 -4.65
C SER A 43 10.11 5.18 -4.28
N MET A 44 10.81 6.30 -4.46
CA MET A 44 12.22 6.42 -4.07
C MET A 44 12.41 6.21 -2.57
N THR A 45 11.57 6.83 -1.74
CA THR A 45 11.64 6.69 -0.28
C THR A 45 11.43 5.24 0.15
N VAL A 46 10.42 4.56 -0.42
CA VAL A 46 10.15 3.15 -0.11
C VAL A 46 11.27 2.25 -0.61
N GLY A 47 11.80 2.48 -1.82
CA GLY A 47 12.92 1.72 -2.36
C GLY A 47 14.19 1.84 -1.50
N LEU A 48 14.52 3.04 -1.06
CA LEU A 48 15.66 3.26 -0.16
C LEU A 48 15.46 2.58 1.20
N LEU A 49 14.27 2.63 1.77
CA LEU A 49 13.97 1.91 3.02
C LEU A 49 14.00 0.40 2.83
N SER A 50 13.57 -0.10 1.67
CA SER A 50 13.59 -1.51 1.35
C SER A 50 15.00 -2.07 1.21
N SER A 51 16.02 -1.22 0.96
CA SER A 51 17.40 -1.66 0.94
C SER A 51 17.92 -2.16 2.30
N VAL A 52 17.28 -1.72 3.39
CA VAL A 52 17.64 -2.11 4.77
C VAL A 52 16.58 -3.02 5.38
N LEU A 53 15.30 -2.76 5.06
CA LEU A 53 14.17 -3.56 5.50
C LEU A 53 13.79 -4.54 4.37
N GLN A 54 13.25 -5.70 4.73
CA GLN A 54 12.72 -6.62 3.72
C GLN A 54 11.58 -5.96 2.91
N ASN A 55 11.45 -6.34 1.63
CA ASN A 55 10.47 -5.77 0.70
C ASN A 55 9.04 -5.72 1.24
N ILE A 56 8.59 -6.82 1.84
CA ILE A 56 7.24 -6.94 2.42
C ILE A 56 7.09 -5.98 3.61
N GLY A 57 8.13 -5.89 4.46
CA GLY A 57 8.15 -5.00 5.62
C GLY A 57 8.04 -3.53 5.21
N SER A 58 8.85 -3.12 4.24
CA SER A 58 8.84 -1.75 3.71
C SER A 58 7.49 -1.38 3.10
N ALA A 59 6.92 -2.25 2.26
CA ALA A 59 5.62 -2.03 1.64
C ALA A 59 4.50 -1.94 2.69
N ALA A 60 4.48 -2.83 3.68
CA ALA A 60 3.49 -2.83 4.74
C ALA A 60 3.56 -1.58 5.62
N LEU A 61 4.77 -1.14 6.00
CA LEU A 61 4.99 0.07 6.79
C LEU A 61 4.55 1.35 6.06
N PHE A 62 4.72 1.36 4.73
CA PHE A 62 4.36 2.53 3.92
C PHE A 62 2.89 2.58 3.49
N LEU A 63 2.15 1.49 3.61
CA LEU A 63 0.74 1.43 3.19
C LEU A 63 -0.14 2.51 3.84
N PRO A 64 -0.08 2.76 5.16
CA PRO A 64 -0.82 3.85 5.79
C PRO A 64 -0.39 5.23 5.26
N ALA A 65 0.91 5.46 5.06
CA ALA A 65 1.44 6.71 4.50
C ALA A 65 0.90 6.96 3.09
N VAL A 66 0.92 5.95 2.22
CA VAL A 66 0.41 6.04 0.85
C VAL A 66 -1.09 6.34 0.82
N ARG A 67 -1.87 5.70 1.70
CA ARG A 67 -3.31 6.02 1.84
C ARG A 67 -3.54 7.48 2.25
N ARG A 68 -2.72 8.00 3.15
CA ARG A 68 -2.78 9.40 3.60
C ARG A 68 -2.38 10.36 2.48
N ILE A 69 -1.27 10.07 1.77
CA ILE A 69 -0.82 10.84 0.61
C ILE A 69 -1.91 10.88 -0.46
N GLY A 70 -2.49 9.74 -0.82
CA GLY A 70 -3.57 9.67 -1.79
C GLY A 70 -4.79 10.51 -1.43
N LYS A 71 -5.18 10.52 -0.14
CA LYS A 71 -6.26 11.38 0.35
C LYS A 71 -5.93 12.89 0.27
N GLN A 72 -4.70 13.28 0.60
CA GLN A 72 -4.29 14.69 0.61
C GLN A 72 -4.03 15.25 -0.79
N THR A 73 -3.46 14.43 -1.68
CA THR A 73 -3.13 14.84 -3.07
C THR A 73 -4.24 14.57 -4.06
N ARG A 74 -5.32 13.86 -3.66
CA ARG A 74 -6.39 13.37 -4.53
C ARG A 74 -5.91 12.41 -5.64
N ILE A 75 -4.75 11.80 -5.46
CA ILE A 75 -4.23 10.76 -6.34
C ILE A 75 -4.86 9.43 -5.92
N PRO A 76 -5.42 8.63 -6.83
CA PRO A 76 -5.92 7.31 -6.50
C PRO A 76 -4.84 6.46 -5.83
N VAL A 77 -5.17 5.82 -4.72
CA VAL A 77 -4.21 5.01 -3.93
C VAL A 77 -3.59 3.91 -4.78
N SER A 78 -4.34 3.33 -5.72
CA SER A 78 -3.86 2.32 -6.68
C SER A 78 -2.68 2.82 -7.53
N ARG A 79 -2.70 4.10 -7.94
CA ARG A 79 -1.62 4.73 -8.71
C ARG A 79 -0.35 4.96 -7.90
N LEU A 80 -0.44 4.96 -6.58
CA LEU A 80 0.71 5.06 -5.68
C LEU A 80 1.21 3.68 -5.24
N MET A 81 0.29 2.72 -5.04
CA MET A 81 0.64 1.39 -4.52
C MET A 81 1.46 0.57 -5.51
N MET A 82 1.14 0.61 -6.80
CA MET A 82 1.85 -0.19 -7.79
C MET A 82 3.33 0.27 -7.94
N PRO A 83 3.63 1.56 -8.20
CA PRO A 83 5.01 2.03 -8.24
C PRO A 83 5.78 1.81 -6.92
N MET A 84 5.10 2.02 -5.78
CA MET A 84 5.65 1.75 -4.45
C MET A 84 6.06 0.28 -4.29
N GLY A 85 5.19 -0.64 -4.69
CA GLY A 85 5.47 -2.08 -4.60
C GLY A 85 6.66 -2.49 -5.46
N PHE A 86 6.73 -2.02 -6.70
CA PHE A 86 7.90 -2.24 -7.57
C PHE A 86 9.16 -1.63 -6.98
N ALA A 87 9.10 -0.41 -6.48
CA ALA A 87 10.25 0.25 -5.85
C ALA A 87 10.72 -0.49 -4.58
N ALA A 88 9.81 -1.08 -3.80
CA ALA A 88 10.17 -1.93 -2.67
C ALA A 88 10.98 -3.15 -3.12
N ILE A 89 10.55 -3.83 -4.19
CA ILE A 89 11.25 -5.00 -4.73
C ILE A 89 12.62 -4.62 -5.26
N LEU A 90 12.69 -3.58 -6.09
CA LEU A 90 13.95 -3.10 -6.68
C LEU A 90 14.90 -2.55 -5.60
N GLY A 91 14.38 -1.85 -4.61
CA GLY A 91 15.13 -1.34 -3.47
C GLY A 91 15.76 -2.45 -2.62
N GLY A 92 15.03 -3.56 -2.45
CA GLY A 92 15.56 -4.73 -1.75
C GLY A 92 16.77 -5.38 -2.42
N SER A 93 17.00 -5.14 -3.71
CA SER A 93 18.17 -5.63 -4.42
C SER A 93 19.38 -4.69 -4.32
N ILE A 94 19.30 -3.58 -3.61
CA ILE A 94 20.43 -2.64 -3.41
C ILE A 94 21.46 -3.22 -2.44
N THR A 95 21.03 -3.95 -1.41
CA THR A 95 21.92 -4.58 -0.43
C THR A 95 21.58 -6.05 -0.25
N MET A 96 22.54 -6.80 0.28
CA MET A 96 22.34 -8.22 0.59
C MET A 96 21.27 -8.44 1.67
N ILE A 97 21.00 -7.46 2.55
CA ILE A 97 20.02 -7.58 3.65
C ILE A 97 18.59 -7.40 3.14
N GLY A 98 18.39 -6.53 2.15
CA GLY A 98 17.08 -6.18 1.63
C GLY A 98 16.35 -7.34 0.94
N SER A 99 17.06 -8.37 0.50
CA SER A 99 16.51 -9.49 -0.26
C SER A 99 16.89 -10.84 0.34
N SER A 100 15.91 -11.59 0.86
CA SER A 100 16.13 -12.93 1.39
C SER A 100 16.75 -13.91 0.40
N PRO A 101 16.40 -13.91 -0.91
CA PRO A 101 17.07 -14.75 -1.91
C PRO A 101 18.59 -14.51 -2.01
N LEU A 102 19.03 -13.27 -1.86
CA LEU A 102 20.47 -12.94 -1.89
C LEU A 102 21.20 -13.48 -0.67
N ILE A 103 20.56 -13.49 0.49
CA ILE A 103 21.12 -14.10 1.71
C ILE A 103 21.30 -15.59 1.52
N VAL A 104 20.26 -16.28 0.99
CA VAL A 104 20.32 -17.72 0.68
C VAL A 104 21.41 -18.03 -0.34
N LEU A 105 21.54 -17.20 -1.39
CA LEU A 105 22.63 -17.35 -2.37
C LEU A 105 23.99 -17.28 -1.70
N ASN A 106 24.18 -16.35 -0.79
CA ASN A 106 25.44 -16.18 -0.06
C ASN A 106 25.77 -17.38 0.84
N ASP A 107 24.73 -17.97 1.47
CA ASP A 107 24.90 -19.17 2.27
C ASP A 107 25.28 -20.39 1.40
N LEU A 108 24.72 -20.51 0.19
CA LEU A 108 25.08 -21.56 -0.77
C LEU A 108 26.53 -21.39 -1.27
N LEU A 109 26.96 -20.15 -1.54
CA LEU A 109 28.34 -19.89 -1.95
C LEU A 109 29.34 -20.30 -0.86
N ARG A 110 29.03 -20.02 0.40
CA ARG A 110 29.87 -20.46 1.54
C ARG A 110 29.97 -21.98 1.65
N GLN A 111 28.86 -22.69 1.38
CA GLN A 111 28.84 -24.14 1.42
C GLN A 111 29.62 -24.79 0.28
N SER A 112 29.83 -24.08 -0.84
CA SER A 112 30.59 -24.54 -2.02
C SER A 112 32.03 -24.00 -2.04
N ASP A 113 32.57 -23.53 -0.90
CA ASP A 113 33.90 -22.91 -0.78
C ASP A 113 34.15 -21.73 -1.74
N ALA A 114 33.08 -21.13 -2.26
CA ALA A 114 33.15 -19.93 -3.06
C ALA A 114 33.13 -18.67 -2.20
N ALA A 115 33.79 -17.61 -2.67
CA ALA A 115 33.84 -16.35 -1.95
C ALA A 115 32.41 -15.73 -1.87
N PRO A 116 31.90 -15.42 -0.67
CA PRO A 116 30.60 -14.80 -0.52
C PRO A 116 30.63 -13.34 -0.99
N PHE A 117 29.50 -12.85 -1.47
CA PHE A 117 29.34 -11.44 -1.82
C PHE A 117 29.38 -10.56 -0.57
N SER A 118 30.02 -9.40 -0.67
CA SER A 118 29.96 -8.37 0.36
C SER A 118 28.56 -7.72 0.41
N LEU A 119 28.26 -7.02 1.52
CA LEU A 119 26.95 -6.37 1.75
C LEU A 119 26.51 -5.47 0.58
N PHE A 120 27.45 -4.76 -0.03
CA PHE A 120 27.20 -3.78 -1.10
C PHE A 120 27.64 -4.27 -2.49
N ALA A 121 27.97 -5.55 -2.66
CA ALA A 121 28.41 -6.09 -3.95
C ALA A 121 27.35 -5.92 -5.06
N VAL A 122 26.07 -5.96 -4.70
CA VAL A 122 24.92 -5.82 -5.63
C VAL A 122 24.49 -4.36 -5.84
N THR A 123 24.96 -3.43 -5.02
CA THR A 123 24.57 -2.01 -5.06
C THR A 123 24.79 -1.33 -6.42
N PRO A 124 25.91 -1.58 -7.15
CA PRO A 124 26.12 -0.97 -8.46
C PRO A 124 25.06 -1.33 -9.51
N ILE A 125 24.37 -2.45 -9.32
CA ILE A 125 23.28 -2.89 -10.17
C ILE A 125 21.93 -2.44 -9.57
N GLY A 126 21.75 -2.58 -8.27
CA GLY A 126 20.50 -2.29 -7.58
C GLY A 126 20.10 -0.82 -7.63
N VAL A 127 21.06 0.10 -7.46
CA VAL A 127 20.76 1.55 -7.50
C VAL A 127 20.31 2.01 -8.88
N PRO A 128 21.01 1.75 -9.99
CA PRO A 128 20.52 2.09 -11.32
C PRO A 128 19.16 1.47 -11.64
N LEU A 129 18.92 0.23 -11.19
CA LEU A 129 17.68 -0.47 -11.41
C LEU A 129 16.51 0.21 -10.66
N LEU A 130 16.71 0.60 -9.41
CA LEU A 130 15.72 1.36 -8.63
C LEU A 130 15.43 2.71 -9.32
N VAL A 131 16.47 3.45 -9.69
CA VAL A 131 16.32 4.75 -10.34
C VAL A 131 15.55 4.59 -11.67
N ALA A 132 15.92 3.62 -12.50
CA ALA A 132 15.23 3.34 -13.76
C ALA A 132 13.75 2.99 -13.53
N GLY A 133 13.43 2.15 -12.53
CA GLY A 133 12.07 1.79 -12.17
C GLY A 133 11.24 3.00 -11.70
N VAL A 134 11.83 3.85 -10.85
CA VAL A 134 11.17 5.09 -10.39
C VAL A 134 10.91 6.03 -11.54
N LEU A 135 11.89 6.24 -12.42
CA LEU A 135 11.75 7.09 -13.61
C LEU A 135 10.71 6.54 -14.58
N LEU A 136 10.67 5.22 -14.80
CA LEU A 136 9.67 4.57 -15.62
C LEU A 136 8.25 4.93 -15.14
N PHE A 137 7.96 4.75 -13.86
CA PHE A 137 6.64 5.07 -13.31
C PHE A 137 6.38 6.58 -13.23
N ALA A 138 7.40 7.41 -13.05
CA ALA A 138 7.25 8.85 -13.04
C ALA A 138 6.86 9.40 -14.43
N PHE A 139 7.48 8.88 -15.50
CA PHE A 139 7.27 9.39 -16.86
C PHE A 139 6.23 8.58 -17.65
N ALA A 140 6.22 7.26 -17.52
CA ALA A 140 5.31 6.39 -18.23
C ALA A 140 4.08 5.97 -17.38
N GLY A 141 4.02 6.39 -16.12
CA GLY A 141 2.95 6.01 -15.18
C GLY A 141 1.55 6.35 -15.70
N ASP A 142 1.38 7.48 -16.38
CA ASP A 142 0.09 7.88 -16.94
C ASP A 142 -0.41 6.96 -18.07
N ARG A 143 0.51 6.23 -18.74
CA ARG A 143 0.17 5.24 -19.78
C ARG A 143 0.01 3.83 -19.24
N ILE A 144 0.74 3.49 -18.18
CA ILE A 144 0.80 2.12 -17.63
C ILE A 144 -0.28 1.94 -16.55
N LEU A 145 -0.56 2.99 -15.77
CA LEU A 145 -1.50 2.93 -14.65
C LEU A 145 -2.92 3.27 -15.11
N PRO A 146 -3.95 2.62 -14.53
CA PRO A 146 -5.35 2.91 -14.86
C PRO A 146 -5.68 4.38 -14.68
N GLY A 147 -6.50 4.93 -15.58
CA GLY A 147 -6.94 6.31 -15.54
C GLY A 147 -7.61 6.69 -14.22
N LYS A 148 -7.59 7.98 -13.89
CA LYS A 148 -8.26 8.50 -12.68
C LYS A 148 -9.75 8.15 -12.66
N ASP A 149 -10.38 8.10 -13.81
CA ASP A 149 -11.82 7.88 -13.98
C ASP A 149 -12.23 6.41 -13.84
N GLU A 150 -11.36 5.45 -14.15
CA GLU A 150 -11.64 4.02 -13.99
C GLU A 150 -11.62 3.58 -12.52
N VAL A 151 -10.80 4.20 -11.69
CA VAL A 151 -10.68 3.86 -10.26
C VAL A 151 -11.85 4.41 -9.44
N VAL A 152 -12.57 5.40 -9.96
CA VAL A 152 -13.75 6.01 -9.32
C VAL A 152 -15.03 5.22 -9.59
N LYS A 153 -15.04 4.25 -10.50
CA LYS A 153 -16.07 3.22 -10.44
C LYS A 153 -15.92 2.50 -9.11
N LYS A 154 -16.62 3.05 -8.11
CA LYS A 154 -16.86 2.35 -6.84
C LYS A 154 -17.40 0.99 -7.22
N THR A 155 -16.54 -0.02 -7.24
CA THR A 155 -17.01 -1.39 -7.19
C THR A 155 -17.79 -1.44 -5.89
N SER A 156 -19.11 -1.38 -5.99
CA SER A 156 -20.00 -1.41 -4.85
C SER A 156 -19.64 -2.68 -4.09
N VAL A 157 -19.61 -2.61 -2.75
CA VAL A 157 -19.43 -3.81 -1.92
C VAL A 157 -20.43 -4.89 -2.35
N ALA A 158 -21.61 -4.47 -2.79
CA ALA A 158 -22.65 -5.31 -3.38
C ALA A 158 -22.16 -6.08 -4.62
N GLU A 159 -21.40 -5.43 -5.51
CA GLU A 159 -20.87 -6.03 -6.74
C GLU A 159 -19.75 -7.04 -6.46
N ILE A 160 -18.90 -6.77 -5.45
CA ILE A 160 -17.86 -7.71 -5.00
C ILE A 160 -18.46 -8.97 -4.38
N TRP A 161 -19.58 -8.85 -3.68
CA TRP A 161 -20.25 -9.93 -2.97
C TRP A 161 -21.38 -10.58 -3.78
N GLY A 162 -21.57 -10.18 -5.06
CA GLY A 162 -22.62 -10.69 -5.91
C GLY A 162 -24.04 -10.41 -5.38
N ILE A 163 -24.21 -9.28 -4.68
CA ILE A 163 -25.51 -8.88 -4.13
C ILE A 163 -26.23 -8.08 -5.21
N ASP A 164 -27.28 -8.65 -5.78
CA ASP A 164 -28.07 -8.02 -6.86
C ASP A 164 -28.83 -6.75 -6.44
N HIS A 165 -28.82 -6.42 -5.14
CA HIS A 165 -29.52 -5.26 -4.62
C HIS A 165 -28.55 -4.19 -4.12
N PRO A 166 -28.77 -2.90 -4.45
CA PRO A 166 -27.91 -1.83 -3.97
C PRO A 166 -28.01 -1.70 -2.45
N LEU A 167 -26.84 -1.80 -1.76
CA LEU A 167 -26.78 -1.50 -0.33
C LEU A 167 -27.13 -0.04 -0.11
N ARG A 168 -28.20 0.21 0.63
CA ARG A 168 -28.64 1.56 1.03
C ARG A 168 -28.41 1.74 2.52
N THR A 169 -27.90 2.88 2.89
CA THR A 169 -27.83 3.30 4.29
C THR A 169 -29.09 4.09 4.61
N ALA A 170 -29.87 3.62 5.56
CA ALA A 170 -31.01 4.35 6.08
C ALA A 170 -30.64 4.93 7.45
N THR A 171 -30.96 6.20 7.66
CA THR A 171 -30.83 6.86 8.97
C THR A 171 -32.17 6.79 9.69
N ILE A 172 -32.17 6.18 10.87
CA ILE A 172 -33.38 6.13 11.72
C ILE A 172 -33.60 7.53 12.30
N THR A 173 -34.69 8.15 11.90
CA THR A 173 -35.10 9.45 12.47
C THR A 173 -35.72 9.26 13.86
N PRO A 174 -35.69 10.26 14.74
CA PRO A 174 -36.27 10.15 16.09
C PRO A 174 -37.77 9.79 16.12
N SER A 175 -38.48 10.03 15.01
CA SER A 175 -39.92 9.70 14.83
C SER A 175 -40.15 8.32 14.24
N SER A 176 -39.11 7.54 13.97
CA SER A 176 -39.26 6.21 13.37
C SER A 176 -39.80 5.20 14.36
N SER A 177 -40.68 4.29 13.90
CA SER A 177 -41.18 3.16 14.68
C SER A 177 -40.11 2.13 15.05
N LEU A 178 -38.88 2.30 14.55
CA LEU A 178 -37.74 1.44 14.80
C LEU A 178 -36.88 1.92 15.98
N VAL A 179 -37.16 3.11 16.52
CA VAL A 179 -36.42 3.64 17.68
C VAL A 179 -36.66 2.78 18.91
N GLY A 180 -35.59 2.33 19.56
CA GLY A 180 -35.65 1.50 20.76
C GLY A 180 -35.86 0.01 20.52
N LYS A 181 -35.97 -0.45 19.26
CA LYS A 181 -36.08 -1.88 18.91
C LYS A 181 -34.72 -2.52 18.68
N THR A 182 -34.64 -3.80 18.98
CA THR A 182 -33.45 -4.61 18.66
C THR A 182 -33.35 -4.81 17.15
N ARG A 183 -32.14 -5.21 16.66
CA ARG A 183 -31.93 -5.50 15.23
C ARG A 183 -32.89 -6.56 14.70
N GLU A 184 -33.22 -7.58 15.49
CA GLU A 184 -34.08 -8.69 15.11
C GLU A 184 -35.53 -8.23 14.98
N GLU A 185 -36.05 -7.48 15.93
CA GLU A 185 -37.38 -6.87 15.90
C GLU A 185 -37.55 -5.85 14.77
N ALA A 186 -36.48 -5.10 14.48
CA ALA A 186 -36.47 -4.14 13.37
C ALA A 186 -36.55 -4.87 12.01
N LEU A 187 -35.87 -6.01 11.86
CA LEU A 187 -35.89 -6.81 10.64
C LEU A 187 -37.25 -7.49 10.43
N GLU A 188 -37.92 -7.95 11.48
CA GLU A 188 -39.30 -8.51 11.38
C GLU A 188 -40.32 -7.46 10.95
N ASN A 189 -40.23 -6.26 11.48
CA ASN A 189 -41.08 -5.14 11.09
C ASN A 189 -40.89 -4.75 9.62
N ILE A 190 -39.63 -4.67 9.16
CA ILE A 190 -39.30 -4.33 7.76
C ILE A 190 -39.78 -5.45 6.82
N ARG A 191 -39.66 -6.72 7.21
CA ARG A 191 -40.19 -7.84 6.41
C ARG A 191 -41.73 -7.84 6.28
N GLY A 192 -42.42 -7.31 7.27
CA GLY A 192 -43.88 -7.18 7.23
C GLY A 192 -44.39 -6.05 6.34
N GLU A 193 -43.61 -4.99 6.16
CA GLU A 193 -43.98 -3.83 5.34
C GLU A 193 -43.55 -3.92 3.87
N ILE A 194 -42.52 -4.74 3.54
CA ILE A 194 -42.14 -5.02 2.14
C ILE A 194 -43.04 -6.14 1.61
N ARG A 195 -44.26 -5.79 1.21
CA ARG A 195 -45.03 -6.61 0.30
C ARG A 195 -44.59 -6.31 -1.12
N TYR A 196 -44.19 -7.38 -1.83
CA TYR A 196 -43.91 -7.37 -3.27
C TYR A 196 -45.12 -6.86 -4.07
#